data_733ba4ccbef810d72cb14d04bc5817a3
#
_entry.id   733ba4ccbef810d72cb14d04bc5817a3
#
_cell.length_a   1.000
_cell.length_b   1.000
_cell.length_c   1.000
_cell.angle_alpha   90.00
_cell.angle_beta   90.00
_cell.angle_gamma   90.00
#
_symmetry.space_group_name_H-M   'P 1'
#
loop_
_entity.id
_entity.type
_entity.pdbx_description
1 polymer ?
#
loop_
_entity_poly.entity_id
_entity_poly.type
_entity_poly.pdbx_seq_one_letter_code
_entity_poly.pdbx_strand_id
1 'polypeptide(L)'
;MDIPSIILLVMIVAVVAMLLMVYRRQRLHHAATHAAEAAYTDEDYYLQAMQRDYGMPDEVVSVHTFGSPTYDAPLLFYADFVVLKGRKFEAQDIAEVTFNNRSNPYTTNDYQVIVALTDGEHLSIAIGNDIDKAKYVVQQLNNFLLVHRQ
;
A
#
# COMPACT_ATOMS: atom_id res chain seq x y z
N MET A 1 53.41 0.07 18.95
CA MET A 1 52.63 -0.77 18.03
C MET A 1 53.30 -0.63 16.66
N ASP A 2 53.69 -1.74 16.09
CA ASP A 2 54.38 -1.73 14.80
C ASP A 2 53.40 -1.46 13.67
N ILE A 3 53.86 -0.75 12.63
CA ILE A 3 53.06 -0.37 11.46
C ILE A 3 52.22 -1.54 10.88
N PRO A 4 52.78 -2.77 10.76
CA PRO A 4 51.98 -3.93 10.28
C PRO A 4 50.83 -4.31 11.18
N SER A 5 50.94 -4.12 12.51
CA SER A 5 49.85 -4.42 13.45
C SER A 5 48.69 -3.44 13.33
N ILE A 6 48.98 -2.19 13.01
CA ILE A 6 47.92 -1.16 12.76
C ILE A 6 47.19 -1.46 11.47
N ILE A 7 47.87 -1.84 10.42
CA ILE A 7 47.26 -2.22 9.12
C ILE A 7 46.37 -3.43 9.29
N LEU A 8 46.80 -4.44 10.02
CA LEU A 8 46.02 -5.64 10.30
C LEU A 8 44.73 -5.30 11.07
N LEU A 9 44.82 -4.44 12.08
CA LEU A 9 43.67 -4.01 12.87
C LEU A 9 42.63 -3.27 12.02
N VAL A 10 43.09 -2.34 11.14
CA VAL A 10 42.19 -1.61 10.23
C VAL A 10 41.50 -2.56 9.26
N MET A 11 42.21 -3.56 8.72
CA MET A 11 41.63 -4.57 7.84
C MET A 11 40.55 -5.40 8.55
N ILE A 12 40.80 -5.82 9.78
CA ILE A 12 39.81 -6.58 10.57
C ILE A 12 38.54 -5.73 10.84
N VAL A 13 38.70 -4.47 11.22
CA VAL A 13 37.58 -3.56 11.46
C VAL A 13 36.77 -3.34 10.17
N ALA A 14 37.43 -3.17 9.02
CA ALA A 14 36.75 -3.02 7.74
C ALA A 14 35.95 -4.27 7.34
N VAL A 15 36.50 -5.46 7.53
CA VAL A 15 35.81 -6.73 7.27
C VAL A 15 34.61 -6.91 8.19
N VAL A 16 34.76 -6.63 9.48
CA VAL A 16 33.63 -6.72 10.44
C VAL A 16 32.53 -5.71 10.09
N ALA A 17 32.88 -4.48 9.73
CA ALA A 17 31.90 -3.47 9.31
C ALA A 17 31.16 -3.90 8.04
N MET A 18 31.85 -4.50 7.07
CA MET A 18 31.26 -5.01 5.83
C MET A 18 30.31 -6.18 6.12
N LEU A 19 30.69 -7.12 6.98
CA LEU A 19 29.85 -8.24 7.40
C LEU A 19 28.60 -7.76 8.13
N LEU A 20 28.71 -6.77 9.02
CA LEU A 20 27.56 -6.19 9.72
C LEU A 20 26.61 -5.47 8.74
N MET A 21 27.14 -4.80 7.71
CA MET A 21 26.34 -4.12 6.71
C MET A 21 25.56 -5.13 5.83
N VAL A 22 26.21 -6.22 5.41
CA VAL A 22 25.56 -7.32 4.68
C VAL A 22 24.50 -8.01 5.54
N TYR A 23 24.81 -8.29 6.81
CA TYR A 23 23.87 -8.91 7.75
C TYR A 23 22.63 -8.04 8.01
N ARG A 24 22.81 -6.70 8.20
CA ARG A 24 21.68 -5.76 8.33
C ARG A 24 20.84 -5.72 7.06
N ARG A 25 21.48 -5.75 5.89
CA ARG A 25 20.76 -5.75 4.60
C ARG A 25 19.94 -7.03 4.41
N GLN A 26 20.50 -8.18 4.72
CA GLN A 26 19.78 -9.47 4.67
C GLN A 26 18.60 -9.50 5.65
N ARG A 27 18.77 -9.00 6.88
CA ARG A 27 17.71 -8.95 7.88
C ARG A 27 16.54 -8.04 7.45
N LEU A 28 16.82 -6.93 6.77
CA LEU A 28 15.81 -6.04 6.21
C LEU A 28 15.06 -6.71 5.04
N HIS A 29 15.75 -7.48 4.20
CA HIS A 29 15.11 -8.23 3.12
C HIS A 29 14.20 -9.36 3.65
N HIS A 30 14.64 -10.10 4.66
CA HIS A 30 13.81 -11.13 5.30
C HIS A 30 12.59 -10.54 6.01
N ALA A 31 12.75 -9.42 6.70
CA ALA A 31 11.61 -8.74 7.34
C ALA A 31 10.60 -8.23 6.29
N ALA A 32 11.08 -7.72 5.15
CA ALA A 32 10.22 -7.25 4.06
C ALA A 32 9.48 -8.41 3.36
N THR A 33 10.13 -9.57 3.16
CA THR A 33 9.47 -10.76 2.58
C THR A 33 8.43 -11.35 3.52
N HIS A 34 8.69 -11.44 4.82
CA HIS A 34 7.70 -11.91 5.80
C HIS A 34 6.52 -10.94 5.96
N ALA A 35 6.77 -9.63 5.89
CA ALA A 35 5.70 -8.63 5.92
C ALA A 35 4.83 -8.70 4.65
N ALA A 36 5.43 -8.91 3.48
CA ALA A 36 4.71 -9.09 2.23
C ALA A 36 3.86 -10.38 2.22
N GLU A 37 4.40 -11.46 2.78
CA GLU A 37 3.72 -12.76 2.88
C GLU A 37 2.55 -12.71 3.89
N ALA A 38 2.73 -12.03 5.03
CA ALA A 38 1.66 -11.79 6.01
C ALA A 38 0.54 -10.91 5.42
N ALA A 39 0.89 -9.89 4.64
CA ALA A 39 -0.07 -9.02 3.97
C ALA A 39 -0.88 -9.76 2.89
N TYR A 40 -0.24 -10.66 2.15
CA TYR A 40 -0.93 -11.49 1.15
C TYR A 40 -1.96 -12.41 1.83
N THR A 41 -1.63 -12.96 2.98
CA THR A 41 -2.54 -13.79 3.77
C THR A 41 -3.74 -12.98 4.31
N ASP A 42 -3.51 -11.73 4.74
CA ASP A 42 -4.57 -10.83 5.20
C ASP A 42 -5.48 -10.38 4.06
N GLU A 43 -4.94 -10.13 2.86
CA GLU A 43 -5.72 -9.78 1.67
C GLU A 43 -6.63 -10.94 1.22
N ASP A 44 -6.12 -12.17 1.20
CA ASP A 44 -6.90 -13.37 0.85
C ASP A 44 -8.04 -13.62 1.84
N TYR A 45 -7.78 -13.44 3.14
CA TYR A 45 -8.80 -13.57 4.17
C TYR A 45 -9.88 -12.50 4.03
N TYR A 46 -9.49 -11.27 3.76
CA TYR A 46 -10.41 -10.17 3.50
C TYR A 46 -11.30 -10.46 2.27
N LEU A 47 -10.70 -10.90 1.16
CA LEU A 47 -11.44 -11.24 -0.05
C LEU A 47 -12.46 -12.35 0.20
N GLN A 48 -12.10 -13.41 0.91
CA GLN A 48 -13.02 -14.50 1.26
C GLN A 48 -14.18 -14.00 2.14
N ALA A 49 -13.92 -13.14 3.10
CA ALA A 49 -14.95 -12.55 3.95
C ALA A 49 -15.93 -11.70 3.13
N MET A 50 -15.42 -10.85 2.24
CA MET A 50 -16.25 -10.00 1.39
C MET A 50 -17.05 -10.80 0.35
N GLN A 51 -16.46 -11.86 -0.21
CA GLN A 51 -17.17 -12.75 -1.12
C GLN A 51 -18.33 -13.49 -0.44
N ARG A 52 -18.16 -13.85 0.83
CA ARG A 52 -19.23 -14.45 1.61
C ARG A 52 -20.39 -13.48 1.88
N ASP A 53 -20.07 -12.20 2.15
CA ASP A 53 -21.03 -11.19 2.57
C ASP A 53 -21.73 -10.52 1.36
N TYR A 54 -21.04 -10.33 0.24
CA TYR A 54 -21.50 -9.58 -0.94
C TYR A 54 -21.48 -10.38 -2.26
N GLY A 55 -20.93 -11.60 -2.27
CA GLY A 55 -20.73 -12.39 -3.47
C GLY A 55 -19.41 -12.08 -4.19
N MET A 56 -19.25 -12.63 -5.39
CA MET A 56 -18.06 -12.41 -6.21
C MET A 56 -18.05 -11.00 -6.78
N PRO A 57 -16.96 -10.22 -6.59
CA PRO A 57 -16.82 -8.92 -7.24
C PRO A 57 -16.55 -9.07 -8.73
N ASP A 58 -16.98 -8.08 -9.52
CA ASP A 58 -16.68 -8.01 -10.95
C ASP A 58 -15.22 -7.64 -11.20
N GLU A 59 -14.65 -6.77 -10.34
CA GLU A 59 -13.26 -6.35 -10.40
C GLU A 59 -12.68 -6.18 -8.99
N VAL A 60 -11.43 -6.58 -8.82
CA VAL A 60 -10.64 -6.40 -7.60
C VAL A 60 -9.44 -5.51 -7.91
N VAL A 61 -9.37 -4.35 -7.27
CA VAL A 61 -8.26 -3.40 -7.42
C VAL A 61 -7.39 -3.43 -6.17
N SER A 62 -6.26 -4.14 -6.24
CA SER A 62 -5.28 -4.13 -5.16
C SER A 62 -4.63 -2.75 -5.04
N VAL A 63 -4.55 -2.23 -3.82
CA VAL A 63 -3.86 -0.98 -3.49
C VAL A 63 -2.45 -1.23 -2.97
N HIS A 64 -2.06 -2.49 -2.88
CA HIS A 64 -0.72 -2.88 -2.44
C HIS A 64 0.35 -2.35 -3.39
N THR A 65 1.37 -1.70 -2.82
CA THR A 65 2.55 -1.21 -3.55
C THR A 65 3.80 -1.85 -2.96
N PHE A 66 4.66 -2.38 -3.83
CA PHE A 66 5.91 -3.01 -3.40
C PHE A 66 6.76 -2.04 -2.57
N GLY A 67 7.17 -2.49 -1.38
CA GLY A 67 8.02 -1.71 -0.47
C GLY A 67 7.26 -0.71 0.42
N SER A 68 5.93 -0.62 0.33
CA SER A 68 5.13 0.15 1.29
C SER A 68 4.91 -0.66 2.57
N PRO A 69 5.16 -0.08 3.76
CA PRO A 69 4.90 -0.77 5.03
C PRO A 69 3.42 -0.78 5.44
N THR A 70 2.60 0.04 4.79
CA THR A 70 1.17 0.18 5.08
C THR A 70 0.37 0.04 3.80
N TYR A 71 -0.55 -0.90 3.77
CA TYR A 71 -1.52 -1.03 2.70
C TYR A 71 -2.90 -1.18 3.29
N ASP A 72 -3.86 -0.63 2.57
CA ASP A 72 -5.26 -0.83 2.84
C ASP A 72 -5.77 -2.09 2.12
N ALA A 73 -6.95 -2.54 2.50
CA ALA A 73 -7.65 -3.61 1.82
C ALA A 73 -7.93 -3.24 0.35
N PRO A 74 -7.96 -4.21 -0.58
CA PRO A 74 -8.29 -3.96 -1.98
C PRO A 74 -9.70 -3.36 -2.11
N LEU A 75 -9.90 -2.59 -3.16
CA LEU A 75 -11.21 -2.11 -3.58
C LEU A 75 -11.91 -3.21 -4.36
N LEU A 76 -13.19 -3.44 -4.04
CA LEU A 76 -14.00 -4.45 -4.71
C LEU A 76 -15.15 -3.75 -5.45
N PHE A 77 -15.20 -3.93 -6.75
CA PHE A 77 -16.25 -3.36 -7.60
C PHE A 77 -17.27 -4.43 -7.93
N TYR A 78 -18.54 -4.08 -7.74
CA TYR A 78 -19.71 -4.88 -8.08
C TYR A 78 -20.57 -4.11 -9.08
N ALA A 79 -21.58 -4.77 -9.65
CA ALA A 79 -22.45 -4.15 -10.65
C ALA A 79 -23.06 -2.81 -10.21
N ASP A 80 -23.47 -2.66 -8.95
CA ASP A 80 -24.23 -1.50 -8.47
C ASP A 80 -23.55 -0.75 -7.31
N PHE A 81 -22.45 -1.29 -6.77
CA PHE A 81 -21.79 -0.71 -5.60
C PHE A 81 -20.28 -1.04 -5.58
N VAL A 82 -19.56 -0.33 -4.74
CA VAL A 82 -18.14 -0.60 -4.45
C VAL A 82 -17.95 -0.87 -2.96
N VAL A 83 -17.05 -1.78 -2.62
CA VAL A 83 -16.63 -2.01 -1.22
C VAL A 83 -15.28 -1.38 -1.00
N LEU A 84 -15.22 -0.44 -0.06
CA LEU A 84 -14.03 0.28 0.35
C LEU A 84 -13.82 0.04 1.85
N LYS A 85 -12.66 -0.48 2.25
CA LYS A 85 -12.35 -0.79 3.66
C LYS A 85 -13.43 -1.62 4.36
N GLY A 86 -14.00 -2.61 3.66
CA GLY A 86 -15.06 -3.49 4.19
C GLY A 86 -16.44 -2.86 4.29
N ARG A 87 -16.64 -1.63 3.82
CA ARG A 87 -17.94 -0.92 3.80
C ARG A 87 -18.45 -0.81 2.38
N LYS A 88 -19.74 -1.08 2.21
CA LYS A 88 -20.45 -0.94 0.92
C LYS A 88 -20.82 0.52 0.69
N PHE A 89 -20.60 1.01 -0.55
CA PHE A 89 -20.98 2.35 -1.02
C PHE A 89 -21.63 2.24 -2.39
N GLU A 90 -22.75 2.89 -2.56
CA GLU A 90 -23.36 3.14 -3.87
C GLU A 90 -22.80 4.44 -4.48
N ALA A 91 -22.98 4.65 -5.78
CA ALA A 91 -22.44 5.84 -6.45
C ALA A 91 -22.97 7.16 -5.87
N GLN A 92 -24.17 7.16 -5.33
CA GLN A 92 -24.81 8.31 -4.68
C GLN A 92 -24.21 8.65 -3.30
N ASP A 93 -23.52 7.69 -2.65
CA ASP A 93 -22.89 7.89 -1.34
C ASP A 93 -21.53 8.61 -1.46
N ILE A 94 -20.93 8.58 -2.65
CA ILE A 94 -19.60 9.16 -2.91
C ILE A 94 -19.79 10.52 -3.56
N ALA A 95 -19.33 11.60 -2.93
CA ALA A 95 -19.39 12.96 -3.46
C ALA A 95 -18.27 13.22 -4.47
N GLU A 96 -17.03 12.91 -4.10
CA GLU A 96 -15.83 13.21 -4.87
C GLU A 96 -14.73 12.18 -4.58
N VAL A 97 -13.86 11.94 -5.59
CA VAL A 97 -12.66 11.12 -5.46
C VAL A 97 -11.45 11.92 -5.92
N THR A 98 -10.47 12.05 -5.07
CA THR A 98 -9.22 12.74 -5.36
C THR A 98 -8.03 11.97 -4.81
N PHE A 99 -6.80 12.42 -5.06
CA PHE A 99 -5.62 11.92 -4.37
C PHE A 99 -4.73 13.07 -3.92
N ASN A 100 -3.97 12.85 -2.85
CA ASN A 100 -2.94 13.77 -2.40
C ASN A 100 -1.62 13.05 -2.15
N ASN A 101 -0.55 13.84 -2.02
CA ASN A 101 0.77 13.36 -1.64
C ASN A 101 1.12 13.96 -0.27
N ARG A 102 1.28 13.11 0.73
CA ARG A 102 1.64 13.50 2.11
C ARG A 102 3.16 13.58 2.33
N SER A 103 3.95 13.51 1.26
CA SER A 103 5.40 13.62 1.37
C SER A 103 5.82 14.92 2.06
N ASN A 104 6.88 14.83 2.83
CA ASN A 104 7.60 15.98 3.35
C ASN A 104 9.03 15.99 2.79
N PRO A 105 9.84 17.07 2.97
CA PRO A 105 11.21 17.13 2.42
C PRO A 105 12.15 16.00 2.84
N TYR A 106 11.77 15.23 3.85
CA TYR A 106 12.59 14.17 4.45
C TYR A 106 12.06 12.77 4.18
N THR A 107 10.88 12.62 3.57
CA THR A 107 10.24 11.33 3.28
C THR A 107 10.04 11.16 1.78
N THR A 108 10.04 9.92 1.34
CA THR A 108 9.58 9.54 0.00
C THR A 108 8.11 9.91 -0.20
N ASN A 109 7.68 10.00 -1.46
CA ASN A 109 6.28 10.20 -1.80
C ASN A 109 5.39 9.19 -1.05
N ASP A 110 4.27 9.69 -0.50
CA ASP A 110 3.25 8.92 0.18
C ASP A 110 1.87 9.36 -0.33
N TYR A 111 1.40 8.65 -1.35
CA TYR A 111 0.14 8.95 -2.01
C TYR A 111 -1.02 8.30 -1.27
N GLN A 112 -2.12 9.05 -1.16
CA GLN A 112 -3.38 8.58 -0.63
C GLN A 112 -4.51 8.97 -1.57
N VAL A 113 -5.45 8.07 -1.80
CA VAL A 113 -6.72 8.37 -2.45
C VAL A 113 -7.72 8.77 -1.37
N ILE A 114 -8.36 9.90 -1.57
CA ILE A 114 -9.38 10.46 -0.68
C ILE A 114 -10.73 10.30 -1.36
N VAL A 115 -11.64 9.60 -0.71
CA VAL A 115 -13.04 9.45 -1.12
C VAL A 115 -13.89 10.29 -0.18
N ALA A 116 -14.43 11.39 -0.67
CA ALA A 116 -15.36 12.23 0.07
C ALA A 116 -16.77 11.65 -0.09
N LEU A 117 -17.45 11.43 1.03
CA LEU A 117 -18.81 10.92 1.05
C LEU A 117 -19.82 12.07 1.12
N THR A 118 -21.06 11.81 0.70
CA THR A 118 -22.14 12.81 0.70
C THR A 118 -22.61 13.20 2.10
N ASP A 119 -22.32 12.38 3.12
CA ASP A 119 -22.57 12.69 4.53
C ASP A 119 -21.50 13.57 5.18
N GLY A 120 -20.41 13.90 4.43
CA GLY A 120 -19.29 14.70 4.90
C GLY A 120 -18.13 13.89 5.49
N GLU A 121 -18.24 12.57 5.57
CA GLU A 121 -17.12 11.69 5.94
C GLU A 121 -16.08 11.63 4.80
N HIS A 122 -14.82 11.46 5.16
CA HIS A 122 -13.73 11.24 4.21
C HIS A 122 -13.04 9.92 4.49
N LEU A 123 -12.98 9.05 3.48
CA LEU A 123 -12.19 7.82 3.54
C LEU A 123 -10.83 8.07 2.87
N SER A 124 -9.77 7.74 3.60
CA SER A 124 -8.41 7.79 3.06
C SER A 124 -7.91 6.37 2.79
N ILE A 125 -7.46 6.11 1.56
CA ILE A 125 -6.91 4.83 1.11
C ILE A 125 -5.42 5.03 0.87
N ALA A 126 -4.58 4.34 1.65
CA ALA A 126 -3.13 4.42 1.53
C ALA A 126 -2.65 3.67 0.27
N ILE A 127 -1.91 4.36 -0.59
CA ILE A 127 -1.34 3.79 -1.82
C ILE A 127 0.17 3.59 -1.68
N GLY A 128 0.86 4.49 -0.94
CA GLY A 128 2.31 4.49 -0.81
C GLY A 128 2.99 5.36 -1.86
N ASN A 129 4.14 4.92 -2.40
CA ASN A 129 5.00 5.77 -3.23
C ASN A 129 4.69 5.76 -4.73
N ASP A 130 3.66 5.05 -5.17
CA ASP A 130 3.31 4.86 -6.58
C ASP A 130 2.19 5.81 -7.03
N ILE A 131 2.56 6.88 -7.77
CA ILE A 131 1.61 7.86 -8.31
C ILE A 131 0.72 7.27 -9.40
N ASP A 132 1.22 6.34 -10.20
CA ASP A 132 0.45 5.78 -11.30
C ASP A 132 -0.63 4.84 -10.75
N LYS A 133 -0.32 4.14 -9.67
CA LYS A 133 -1.30 3.38 -8.91
C LYS A 133 -2.38 4.28 -8.29
N ALA A 134 -1.99 5.41 -7.70
CA ALA A 134 -2.96 6.36 -7.14
C ALA A 134 -3.90 6.91 -8.22
N LYS A 135 -3.36 7.30 -9.37
CA LYS A 135 -4.17 7.76 -10.53
C LYS A 135 -5.09 6.66 -11.05
N TYR A 136 -4.59 5.43 -11.15
CA TYR A 136 -5.39 4.30 -11.59
C TYR A 136 -6.58 4.05 -10.67
N VAL A 137 -6.37 4.02 -9.35
CA VAL A 137 -7.46 3.85 -8.37
C VAL A 137 -8.50 4.97 -8.48
N VAL A 138 -8.07 6.23 -8.60
CA VAL A 138 -8.98 7.38 -8.80
C VAL A 138 -9.75 7.23 -10.10
N GLN A 139 -9.11 6.80 -11.18
CA GLN A 139 -9.76 6.57 -12.47
C GLN A 139 -10.83 5.47 -12.39
N GLN A 140 -10.54 4.35 -11.73
CA GLN A 140 -11.51 3.27 -11.56
C GLN A 140 -12.74 3.72 -10.77
N LEU A 141 -12.53 4.43 -9.65
CA LEU A 141 -13.63 4.98 -8.86
C LEU A 141 -14.46 6.02 -9.66
N ASN A 142 -13.81 6.91 -10.40
CA ASN A 142 -14.52 7.88 -11.24
C ASN A 142 -15.30 7.21 -12.38
N ASN A 143 -14.75 6.17 -13.00
CA ASN A 143 -15.47 5.39 -14.01
C ASN A 143 -16.73 4.76 -13.43
N PHE A 144 -16.63 4.16 -12.24
CA PHE A 144 -17.78 3.63 -11.53
C PHE A 144 -18.84 4.71 -11.29
N LEU A 145 -18.44 5.89 -10.80
CA LEU A 145 -19.36 7.01 -10.57
C LEU A 145 -20.03 7.51 -11.85
N LEU A 146 -19.29 7.58 -12.96
CA LEU A 146 -19.85 8.03 -14.26
C LEU A 146 -20.91 7.08 -14.79
N VAL A 147 -20.76 5.78 -14.57
CA VAL A 147 -21.71 4.76 -15.04
C VAL A 147 -22.98 4.76 -14.20
N HIS A 148 -22.90 5.00 -12.90
CA HIS A 148 -23.99 4.74 -11.94
C HIS A 148 -24.68 6.01 -11.40
N ARG A 149 -24.22 7.23 -11.81
CA ARG A 149 -24.86 8.50 -11.43
C ARG A 149 -25.87 9.03 -12.45
N GLN A 150 -26.24 8.21 -13.44
CA GLN A 150 -27.24 8.62 -14.42
C GLN A 150 -28.66 8.49 -13.91
#